data_4435dde7972647e76cf6f8be21bba1b1
#
_entry.id   4435dde7972647e76cf6f8be21bba1b1
#
_cell.length_a   1.000
_cell.length_b   1.000
_cell.length_c   1.000
_cell.angle_alpha   90.00
_cell.angle_beta   90.00
_cell.angle_gamma   90.00
#
_symmetry.space_group_name_H-M   'P 1'
#
loop_
_entity.id
_entity.type
_entity.pdbx_description
1 polymer ?
#
loop_
_entity_poly.entity_id
_entity_poly.type
_entity_poly.pdbx_seq_one_letter_code
_entity_poly.pdbx_strand_id
1 'polypeptide(L)' 'MSAGLSEQQEKLFLLFKSAADLERKAQDMYLRARELTDNEDLIMVLKGFYRDEVRHERKLMDRYNMLTRDFVISDE' A
#
# COMPACT_ATOMS: atom_id res chain seq x y z
N MET A 1 -13.41 -28.96 -9.74
CA MET A 1 -14.05 -27.75 -9.30
C MET A 1 -13.12 -26.57 -9.39
N SER A 2 -13.70 -25.45 -9.50
CA SER A 2 -12.96 -24.25 -9.74
C SER A 2 -11.85 -24.00 -8.70
N ALA A 3 -10.73 -23.59 -9.19
CA ALA A 3 -9.60 -23.13 -8.36
C ALA A 3 -9.69 -21.64 -8.05
N GLY A 4 -10.87 -21.07 -8.18
CA GLY A 4 -11.06 -19.65 -7.96
C GLY A 4 -11.01 -19.28 -6.50
N LEU A 5 -10.81 -17.98 -6.26
CA LEU A 5 -10.88 -17.42 -4.93
C LEU A 5 -12.33 -17.39 -4.45
N SER A 6 -12.54 -17.54 -3.16
CA SER A 6 -13.84 -17.31 -2.58
C SER A 6 -14.18 -15.82 -2.67
N GLU A 7 -15.46 -15.51 -2.52
CA GLU A 7 -15.89 -14.11 -2.54
C GLU A 7 -15.21 -13.28 -1.45
N GLN A 8 -15.04 -13.86 -0.27
CA GLN A 8 -14.36 -13.18 0.83
C GLN A 8 -12.88 -12.94 0.53
N GLN A 9 -12.22 -13.91 -0.10
CA GLN A 9 -10.82 -13.78 -0.49
C GLN A 9 -10.66 -12.70 -1.55
N GLU A 10 -11.54 -12.62 -2.52
CA GLU A 10 -11.50 -11.55 -3.52
C GLU A 10 -11.67 -10.19 -2.88
N LYS A 11 -12.61 -10.04 -1.96
CA LYS A 11 -12.82 -8.79 -1.25
C LYS A 11 -11.59 -8.39 -0.46
N LEU A 12 -10.94 -9.36 0.18
CA LEU A 12 -9.72 -9.11 0.94
C LEU A 12 -8.61 -8.61 0.04
N PHE A 13 -8.41 -9.25 -1.11
CA PHE A 13 -7.41 -8.81 -2.08
C PHE A 13 -7.67 -7.37 -2.54
N LEU A 14 -8.91 -7.06 -2.85
CA LEU A 14 -9.26 -5.72 -3.32
C LEU A 14 -9.03 -4.67 -2.24
N LEU A 15 -9.29 -5.02 -0.99
CA LEU A 15 -9.04 -4.11 0.13
C LEU A 15 -7.55 -3.85 0.32
N PHE A 16 -6.71 -4.88 0.24
CA PHE A 16 -5.26 -4.71 0.33
C PHE A 16 -4.73 -3.86 -0.82
N LYS A 17 -5.22 -4.11 -2.02
CA LYS A 17 -4.82 -3.31 -3.18
C LYS A 17 -5.23 -1.85 -3.02
N SER A 18 -6.46 -1.62 -2.57
CA SER A 18 -6.96 -0.26 -2.35
C SER A 18 -6.15 0.46 -1.27
N ALA A 19 -5.79 -0.25 -0.20
CA ALA A 19 -4.99 0.33 0.87
C ALA A 19 -3.61 0.72 0.36
N ALA A 20 -2.97 -0.12 -0.46
CA ALA A 20 -1.68 0.19 -1.05
C ALA A 20 -1.77 1.40 -1.97
N ASP A 21 -2.84 1.50 -2.76
CA ASP A 21 -3.05 2.65 -3.64
C ASP A 21 -3.22 3.94 -2.85
N LEU A 22 -3.92 3.89 -1.71
CA LEU A 22 -4.08 5.04 -0.83
C LEU A 22 -2.75 5.49 -0.23
N GLU A 23 -1.89 4.54 0.16
CA GLU A 23 -0.56 4.87 0.68
C GLU A 23 0.28 5.56 -0.39
N ARG A 24 0.18 5.09 -1.63
CA ARG A 24 0.90 5.71 -2.74
C ARG A 24 0.40 7.13 -3.04
N LYS A 25 -0.91 7.35 -2.98
CA LYS A 25 -1.49 8.68 -3.13
C LYS A 25 -1.01 9.62 -2.04
N ALA A 26 -0.92 9.12 -0.81
CA ALA A 26 -0.40 9.92 0.30
C ALA A 26 1.06 10.32 0.06
N GLN A 27 1.88 9.39 -0.45
CA GLN A 27 3.26 9.69 -0.80
C GLN A 27 3.34 10.84 -1.81
N ASP A 28 2.51 10.78 -2.85
CA ASP A 28 2.46 11.84 -3.86
C ASP A 28 2.06 13.18 -3.28
N MET A 29 1.09 13.18 -2.38
CA MET A 29 0.66 14.39 -1.70
C MET A 29 1.77 15.02 -0.88
N TYR A 30 2.53 14.21 -0.14
CA TYR A 30 3.64 14.72 0.66
C TYR A 30 4.76 15.29 -0.21
N LEU A 31 5.04 14.67 -1.35
CA LEU A 31 6.01 15.20 -2.29
C LEU A 31 5.58 16.54 -2.87
N ARG A 32 4.29 16.68 -3.21
CA ARG A 32 3.75 17.95 -3.70
C ARG A 32 3.80 19.02 -2.64
N ALA A 33 3.43 18.67 -1.41
CA ALA A 33 3.47 19.62 -0.31
C ALA A 33 4.89 20.14 -0.07
N ARG A 34 5.87 19.25 -0.19
CA ARG A 34 7.27 19.62 -0.04
C ARG A 34 7.70 20.65 -1.08
N GLU A 35 7.19 20.53 -2.31
CA GLU A 35 7.53 21.48 -3.37
C GLU A 35 6.93 22.87 -3.14
N LEU A 36 5.91 22.96 -2.29
CA LEU A 36 5.18 24.21 -2.04
C LEU A 36 5.69 24.98 -0.84
N THR A 37 6.70 24.50 -0.15
CA THR A 37 7.21 25.15 1.05
C THR A 37 8.73 25.21 1.07
N ASP A 38 9.25 26.31 1.61
CA ASP A 38 10.67 26.47 1.90
C ASP A 38 10.94 26.34 3.41
N ASN A 39 9.92 26.07 4.20
CA ASN A 39 10.06 25.93 5.64
C ASN A 39 10.75 24.62 5.96
N GLU A 40 11.96 24.69 6.53
CA GLU A 40 12.76 23.51 6.80
C GLU A 40 12.10 22.55 7.78
N ASP A 41 11.41 23.06 8.79
CA ASP A 41 10.72 22.23 9.76
C ASP A 41 9.59 21.43 9.09
N LEU A 42 8.81 22.09 8.23
CA LEU A 42 7.75 21.42 7.47
C LEU A 42 8.32 20.39 6.52
N ILE A 43 9.43 20.70 5.86
CA ILE A 43 10.09 19.77 4.95
C ILE A 43 10.51 18.51 5.71
N MET A 44 11.06 18.65 6.91
CA MET A 44 11.45 17.49 7.72
C MET A 44 10.25 16.65 8.12
N VAL A 45 9.16 17.29 8.52
CA VAL A 45 7.92 16.58 8.89
C VAL A 45 7.37 15.83 7.68
N LEU A 46 7.32 16.48 6.51
CA LEU A 46 6.81 15.86 5.29
C LEU A 46 7.67 14.69 4.83
N LYS A 47 8.99 14.80 4.98
CA LYS A 47 9.89 13.69 4.69
C LYS A 47 9.63 12.49 5.60
N GLY A 48 9.35 12.76 6.87
CA GLY A 48 9.00 11.72 7.84
C GLY A 48 7.73 11.01 7.46
N PHE A 49 6.69 11.78 7.12
CA PHE A 49 5.40 11.21 6.69
C PHE A 49 5.57 10.40 5.41
N TYR A 50 6.30 10.92 4.44
CA TYR A 50 6.57 10.19 3.19
C TYR A 50 7.25 8.85 3.47
N ARG A 51 8.26 8.85 4.32
CA ARG A 51 9.00 7.64 4.68
C ARG A 51 8.10 6.62 5.36
N ASP A 52 7.21 7.09 6.24
CA ASP A 52 6.26 6.22 6.92
C ASP A 52 5.30 5.57 5.92
N GLU A 53 4.80 6.34 4.95
CA GLU A 53 3.88 5.81 3.95
C GLU A 53 4.55 4.80 3.03
N VAL A 54 5.82 5.03 2.67
CA VAL A 54 6.60 4.04 1.90
C VAL A 54 6.71 2.73 2.67
N ARG A 55 6.94 2.83 3.97
CA ARG A 55 7.04 1.65 4.84
C ARG A 55 5.71 0.92 4.93
N HIS A 56 4.61 1.65 5.07
CA HIS A 56 3.26 1.09 5.12
C HIS A 56 2.93 0.38 3.81
N GLU A 57 3.22 1.02 2.69
CA GLU A 57 2.98 0.42 1.38
C GLU A 57 3.74 -0.89 1.22
N ARG A 58 5.00 -0.91 1.64
CA ARG A 58 5.81 -2.13 1.57
C ARG A 58 5.20 -3.27 2.36
N LYS A 59 4.75 -2.99 3.59
CA LYS A 59 4.10 -4.00 4.42
C LYS A 59 2.82 -4.52 3.79
N LEU A 60 2.02 -3.63 3.21
CA LEU A 60 0.78 -4.01 2.54
C LEU A 60 1.07 -4.88 1.33
N MET A 61 2.06 -4.50 0.52
CA MET A 61 2.41 -5.27 -0.67
C MET A 61 2.99 -6.63 -0.32
N ASP A 62 3.80 -6.71 0.74
CA ASP A 62 4.32 -7.99 1.20
C ASP A 62 3.19 -8.92 1.60
N ARG A 63 2.20 -8.42 2.33
CA ARG A 63 1.02 -9.21 2.73
C ARG A 63 0.18 -9.61 1.54
N TYR A 64 -0.03 -8.68 0.61
CA TYR A 64 -0.77 -8.97 -0.60
C TYR A 64 -0.09 -10.10 -1.39
N ASN A 65 1.23 -10.03 -1.54
CA ASN A 65 1.98 -11.06 -2.26
C ASN A 65 1.91 -12.41 -1.55
N MET A 66 1.96 -12.43 -0.22
CA MET A 66 1.81 -13.66 0.55
C MET A 66 0.44 -14.27 0.36
N LEU A 67 -0.61 -13.46 0.41
CA LEU A 67 -1.97 -13.94 0.20
C LEU A 67 -2.14 -14.52 -1.21
N THR A 68 -1.59 -13.83 -2.21
CA THR A 68 -1.66 -14.29 -3.59
C THR A 68 -0.97 -15.65 -3.74
N ARG A 69 0.21 -15.79 -3.17
CA ARG A 69 0.97 -17.03 -3.25
C ARG A 69 0.26 -18.17 -2.52
N ASP A 70 -0.25 -17.89 -1.33
CA ASP A 70 -0.92 -18.91 -0.53
C ASP A 70 -2.18 -19.41 -1.23
N PHE A 71 -2.94 -18.50 -1.84
CA PHE A 71 -4.16 -18.89 -2.54
C PHE A 71 -3.88 -19.69 -3.81
N VAL A 72 -2.84 -19.31 -4.55
CA VAL A 72 -2.43 -20.04 -5.73
C VAL A 72 -2.00 -21.46 -5.36
N ILE A 73 -1.24 -21.60 -4.27
CA ILE A 73 -0.82 -22.92 -3.78
C ILE A 73 -2.03 -23.74 -3.36
N SER A 74 -3.00 -23.11 -2.70
CA SER A 74 -4.22 -23.78 -2.26
C SER A 74 -5.05 -24.32 -3.42
N ASP A 75 -4.94 -23.71 -4.58
CA ASP A 75 -5.71 -24.07 -5.75
C ASP A 75 -5.19 -25.36 -6.41
N GLU A 76 -4.03 -25.78 -6.04
CA GLU A 76 -3.50 -27.05 -6.56
C GLU A 76 -3.98 -28.20 -5.70
#